data_75c33debde952546731549be0d2c39c2
#
_entry.id   75c33debde952546731549be0d2c39c2
#
_cell.length_a   1.000
_cell.length_b   1.000
_cell.length_c   1.000
_cell.angle_alpha   90.00
_cell.angle_beta   90.00
_cell.angle_gamma   90.00
#
_symmetry.space_group_name_H-M   'P 1'
#
loop_
_entity.id
_entity.type
_entity.pdbx_description
1 polymer ?
#
loop_
_entity_poly.entity_id
_entity_poly.type
_entity_poly.pdbx_seq_one_letter_code
_entity_poly.pdbx_strand_id
1 'polypeptide(L)'
;MGFSSILGQPTAVETLTRALAAGKLHHAYRFEGPPGVGKELAAFALAQALVCEAPTPVGCEKCSACQRAVTLAAEDPRVPSHPDVVLLGRGLYGSLLGSGVSEATGISVEQIRKLVLSRAGYRAHEGRGLVFIVRNADELTQQAANALLKTLEEPADRTHFVLLTSRPRRLLDTVRSRTLAVRFAPLSDAIVNQLLEARGLATDVAPLAHGSAELAFELADPEA
;
A
#
# COMPACT_ATOMS: atom_id res chain seq x y z
N MET A 1 -12.29 0.06 7.66
CA MET A 1 -11.27 1.05 7.16
C MET A 1 -11.46 1.13 5.68
N GLY A 2 -11.84 2.28 5.14
CA GLY A 2 -12.11 2.46 3.72
C GLY A 2 -11.74 3.85 3.26
N PHE A 3 -12.12 4.23 2.05
CA PHE A 3 -11.78 5.56 1.48
C PHE A 3 -12.30 6.73 2.31
N SER A 4 -13.40 6.57 3.03
CA SER A 4 -13.99 7.60 3.91
C SER A 4 -13.12 7.93 5.13
N SER A 5 -12.24 7.02 5.53
CA SER A 5 -11.32 7.22 6.67
C SER A 5 -10.02 7.93 6.29
N ILE A 6 -9.79 8.22 5.00
CA ILE A 6 -8.56 8.85 4.51
C ILE A 6 -8.71 10.36 4.58
N LEU A 7 -8.07 10.98 5.56
CA LEU A 7 -8.14 12.42 5.78
C LEU A 7 -7.09 13.17 4.93
N GLY A 8 -7.42 14.37 4.48
CA GLY A 8 -6.50 15.29 3.82
C GLY A 8 -6.08 14.93 2.40
N GLN A 9 -6.71 13.91 1.78
CA GLN A 9 -6.32 13.43 0.44
C GLN A 9 -7.51 13.40 -0.55
N PRO A 10 -8.29 14.48 -0.69
CA PRO A 10 -9.51 14.43 -1.48
C PRO A 10 -9.26 14.07 -2.96
N THR A 11 -8.23 14.63 -3.58
CA THR A 11 -7.88 14.35 -4.98
C THR A 11 -7.49 12.90 -5.23
N ALA A 12 -6.68 12.31 -4.33
CA ALA A 12 -6.28 10.91 -4.44
C ALA A 12 -7.48 9.98 -4.26
N VAL A 13 -8.31 10.24 -3.24
CA VAL A 13 -9.53 9.47 -2.96
C VAL A 13 -10.51 9.56 -4.12
N GLU A 14 -10.77 10.78 -4.64
CA GLU A 14 -11.67 10.98 -5.78
C GLU A 14 -11.17 10.24 -7.04
N THR A 15 -9.87 10.31 -7.33
CA THR A 15 -9.26 9.64 -8.48
C THR A 15 -9.49 8.14 -8.41
N LEU A 16 -9.22 7.51 -7.26
CA LEU A 16 -9.36 6.08 -7.08
C LEU A 16 -10.82 5.62 -7.08
N THR A 17 -11.69 6.32 -6.35
CA THR A 17 -13.11 5.97 -6.26
C THR A 17 -13.84 6.15 -7.58
N ARG A 18 -13.49 7.19 -8.36
CA ARG A 18 -14.02 7.38 -9.72
C ARG A 18 -13.57 6.27 -10.67
N ALA A 19 -12.29 5.87 -10.62
CA ALA A 19 -11.77 4.76 -11.44
C ALA A 19 -12.46 3.43 -11.10
N LEU A 20 -12.68 3.15 -9.81
CA LEU A 20 -13.41 1.99 -9.32
C LEU A 20 -14.87 2.00 -9.81
N ALA A 21 -15.57 3.12 -9.63
CA ALA A 21 -16.98 3.25 -10.02
C ALA A 21 -17.17 3.12 -11.54
N ALA A 22 -16.21 3.58 -12.34
CA ALA A 22 -16.23 3.46 -13.79
C ALA A 22 -15.79 2.08 -14.30
N GLY A 23 -15.31 1.17 -13.45
CA GLY A 23 -14.70 -0.09 -13.86
C GLY A 23 -13.45 0.07 -14.73
N LYS A 24 -12.77 1.21 -14.62
CA LYS A 24 -11.58 1.58 -15.41
C LYS A 24 -10.34 1.73 -14.53
N LEU A 25 -10.17 0.80 -13.60
CA LEU A 25 -9.01 0.80 -12.73
C LEU A 25 -7.76 0.40 -13.52
N HIS A 26 -6.68 1.15 -13.35
CA HIS A 26 -5.39 0.78 -13.91
C HIS A 26 -4.83 -0.44 -13.16
N HIS A 27 -4.12 -1.31 -13.84
CA HIS A 27 -3.55 -2.51 -13.21
C HIS A 27 -2.37 -2.21 -12.26
N ALA A 28 -1.69 -1.08 -12.43
CA ALA A 28 -0.55 -0.72 -11.59
C ALA A 28 -0.57 0.76 -11.21
N TYR A 29 -0.72 1.04 -9.93
CA TYR A 29 -0.65 2.39 -9.36
C TYR A 29 0.67 2.60 -8.63
N ARG A 30 1.13 3.85 -8.64
CA ARG A 30 2.21 4.35 -7.81
C ARG A 30 1.69 5.50 -6.95
N PHE A 31 1.60 5.27 -5.64
CA PHE A 31 1.19 6.29 -4.68
C PHE A 31 2.42 7.05 -4.20
N GLU A 32 2.49 8.33 -4.57
CA GLU A 32 3.61 9.22 -4.32
C GLU A 32 3.27 10.25 -3.26
N GLY A 33 4.15 10.48 -2.30
CA GLY A 33 3.97 11.52 -1.28
C GLY A 33 4.83 11.27 -0.05
N PRO A 34 4.92 12.23 0.87
CA PRO A 34 5.69 12.09 2.11
C PRO A 34 5.29 10.86 2.93
N PRO A 35 6.13 10.39 3.87
CA PRO A 35 5.71 9.39 4.86
C PRO A 35 4.49 9.88 5.67
N GLY A 36 3.70 8.98 6.23
CA GLY A 36 2.63 9.32 7.17
C GLY A 36 1.43 10.11 6.62
N VAL A 37 1.26 10.25 5.28
CA VAL A 37 0.14 11.01 4.67
C VAL A 37 -1.07 10.15 4.26
N GLY A 38 -1.08 8.85 4.60
CA GLY A 38 -2.21 7.96 4.33
C GLY A 38 -2.12 7.14 3.03
N LYS A 39 -0.95 7.06 2.37
CA LYS A 39 -0.75 6.23 1.16
C LYS A 39 -1.12 4.77 1.38
N GLU A 40 -0.67 4.20 2.49
CA GLU A 40 -0.94 2.80 2.82
C GLU A 40 -2.42 2.56 3.16
N LEU A 41 -3.05 3.49 3.87
CA LEU A 41 -4.51 3.43 4.12
C LEU A 41 -5.28 3.39 2.80
N ALA A 42 -4.88 4.21 1.83
CA ALA A 42 -5.50 4.22 0.50
C ALA A 42 -5.24 2.92 -0.28
N ALA A 43 -4.05 2.33 -0.16
CA ALA A 43 -3.75 1.04 -0.77
C ALA A 43 -4.61 -0.08 -0.18
N PHE A 44 -4.80 -0.11 1.12
CA PHE A 44 -5.70 -1.06 1.76
C PHE A 44 -7.17 -0.82 1.43
N ALA A 45 -7.62 0.44 1.35
CA ALA A 45 -8.97 0.75 0.91
C ALA A 45 -9.22 0.28 -0.54
N LEU A 46 -8.23 0.44 -1.41
CA LEU A 46 -8.29 -0.07 -2.78
C LEU A 46 -8.31 -1.60 -2.79
N ALA A 47 -7.48 -2.27 -1.99
CA ALA A 47 -7.48 -3.72 -1.87
C ALA A 47 -8.84 -4.24 -1.37
N GLN A 48 -9.43 -3.61 -0.35
CA GLN A 48 -10.78 -3.94 0.13
C GLN A 48 -11.83 -3.86 -0.99
N ALA A 49 -11.78 -2.80 -1.82
CA ALA A 49 -12.72 -2.65 -2.93
C ALA A 49 -12.57 -3.78 -3.96
N LEU A 50 -11.34 -4.21 -4.24
CA LEU A 50 -11.02 -5.23 -5.23
C LEU A 50 -11.37 -6.65 -4.80
N VAL A 51 -11.30 -6.97 -3.51
CA VAL A 51 -11.64 -8.29 -2.97
C VAL A 51 -13.06 -8.36 -2.40
N CYS A 52 -13.80 -7.26 -2.36
CA CYS A 52 -15.12 -7.16 -1.74
C CYS A 52 -16.12 -8.13 -2.37
N GLU A 53 -16.85 -8.87 -1.54
CA GLU A 53 -17.91 -9.80 -1.97
C GLU A 53 -19.20 -9.10 -2.37
N ALA A 54 -19.44 -7.90 -1.84
CA ALA A 54 -20.64 -7.13 -2.15
C ALA A 54 -20.50 -6.36 -3.48
N PRO A 55 -21.60 -6.09 -4.17
CA PRO A 55 -21.59 -5.36 -5.45
C PRO A 55 -21.47 -3.85 -5.25
N THR A 56 -20.46 -3.40 -4.47
CA THR A 56 -20.18 -1.98 -4.22
C THR A 56 -18.87 -1.59 -4.88
N PRO A 57 -18.81 -0.45 -5.60
CA PRO A 57 -17.58 -0.04 -6.30
C PRO A 57 -16.40 0.19 -5.37
N VAL A 58 -16.62 0.69 -4.16
CA VAL A 58 -15.57 1.13 -3.24
C VAL A 58 -15.33 0.16 -2.06
N GLY A 59 -15.95 -1.03 -2.11
CA GLY A 59 -15.90 -1.98 -0.99
C GLY A 59 -16.96 -1.68 0.07
N CYS A 60 -17.48 -2.74 0.70
CA CYS A 60 -18.53 -2.60 1.73
C CYS A 60 -17.97 -2.45 3.14
N GLU A 61 -16.69 -2.65 3.36
CA GLU A 61 -15.95 -2.60 4.64
C GLU A 61 -16.43 -3.63 5.70
N LYS A 62 -17.49 -4.39 5.43
CA LYS A 62 -18.19 -5.25 6.42
C LYS A 62 -18.08 -6.74 6.11
N CYS A 63 -17.98 -7.16 4.85
CA CYS A 63 -17.87 -8.58 4.52
C CYS A 63 -16.54 -9.17 4.98
N SER A 64 -16.47 -10.50 5.06
CA SER A 64 -15.29 -11.22 5.52
C SER A 64 -14.04 -10.87 4.70
N ALA A 65 -14.15 -10.80 3.38
CA ALA A 65 -13.03 -10.41 2.52
C ALA A 65 -12.52 -9.00 2.83
N CYS A 66 -13.42 -8.00 2.97
CA CYS A 66 -13.04 -6.64 3.34
C CYS A 66 -12.31 -6.58 4.69
N GLN A 67 -12.81 -7.30 5.69
CA GLN A 67 -12.18 -7.32 7.01
C GLN A 67 -10.79 -7.94 6.96
N ARG A 68 -10.64 -9.10 6.33
CA ARG A 68 -9.35 -9.80 6.19
C ARG A 68 -8.33 -9.03 5.36
N ALA A 69 -8.78 -8.22 4.40
CA ALA A 69 -7.89 -7.39 3.58
C ALA A 69 -7.11 -6.33 4.39
N VAL A 70 -7.65 -5.88 5.53
CA VAL A 70 -7.03 -4.86 6.39
C VAL A 70 -6.61 -5.37 7.76
N THR A 71 -7.00 -6.59 8.11
CA THR A 71 -6.57 -7.24 9.36
C THR A 71 -5.21 -7.87 9.13
N LEU A 72 -4.21 -7.37 9.82
CA LEU A 72 -2.86 -7.96 9.79
C LEU A 72 -2.81 -9.17 10.75
N ALA A 73 -2.00 -10.17 10.38
CA ALA A 73 -1.74 -11.29 11.25
C ALA A 73 -1.14 -10.82 12.60
N ALA A 74 -1.48 -11.52 13.68
CA ALA A 74 -0.97 -11.21 15.02
C ALA A 74 0.52 -11.54 15.15
N GLU A 75 0.98 -12.56 14.44
CA GLU A 75 2.35 -13.04 14.41
C GLU A 75 3.05 -12.62 13.11
N ASP A 76 4.37 -12.61 13.13
CA ASP A 76 5.18 -12.31 11.94
C ASP A 76 5.06 -13.44 10.89
N PRO A 77 4.92 -13.05 9.63
CA PRO A 77 4.89 -11.71 9.09
C PRO A 77 3.52 -11.01 9.31
N ARG A 78 3.55 -9.77 9.80
CA ARG A 78 2.34 -8.95 9.97
C ARG A 78 1.80 -8.47 8.62
N VAL A 79 1.14 -9.37 7.93
CA VAL A 79 0.57 -9.16 6.59
C VAL A 79 -0.94 -9.37 6.62
N PRO A 80 -1.68 -8.88 5.61
CA PRO A 80 -3.12 -9.09 5.53
C PRO A 80 -3.50 -10.56 5.60
N SER A 81 -4.58 -10.85 6.34
CA SER A 81 -5.11 -12.21 6.49
C SER A 81 -5.86 -12.70 5.25
N HIS A 82 -6.12 -11.82 4.27
CA HIS A 82 -6.76 -12.19 3.00
C HIS A 82 -5.73 -12.79 2.05
N PRO A 83 -5.95 -14.00 1.48
CA PRO A 83 -4.96 -14.68 0.64
C PRO A 83 -4.61 -13.91 -0.64
N ASP A 84 -5.54 -13.11 -1.17
CA ASP A 84 -5.36 -12.35 -2.40
C ASP A 84 -4.89 -10.90 -2.16
N VAL A 85 -4.53 -10.54 -0.94
CA VAL A 85 -3.89 -9.25 -0.62
C VAL A 85 -2.48 -9.52 -0.11
N VAL A 86 -1.49 -9.24 -0.95
CA VAL A 86 -0.09 -9.52 -0.66
C VAL A 86 0.62 -8.20 -0.35
N LEU A 87 1.08 -8.06 0.88
CA LEU A 87 1.86 -6.91 1.31
C LEU A 87 3.34 -7.25 1.26
N LEU A 88 4.12 -6.45 0.53
CA LEU A 88 5.57 -6.57 0.43
C LEU A 88 6.24 -5.36 1.08
N GLY A 89 7.37 -5.60 1.70
CA GLY A 89 8.20 -4.57 2.29
C GLY A 89 9.49 -5.17 2.83
N ARG A 90 10.45 -4.31 3.09
CA ARG A 90 11.69 -4.71 3.74
C ARG A 90 11.40 -5.25 5.14
N GLY A 91 12.03 -6.36 5.52
CA GLY A 91 11.89 -6.96 6.85
C GLY A 91 10.62 -7.77 7.10
N LEU A 92 9.62 -7.74 6.21
CA LEU A 92 8.33 -8.40 6.48
C LEU A 92 8.38 -9.93 6.49
N TYR A 93 9.31 -10.55 5.76
CA TYR A 93 9.32 -11.99 5.55
C TYR A 93 10.65 -12.66 5.91
N GLY A 94 11.49 -12.00 6.70
CA GLY A 94 12.84 -12.46 7.01
C GLY A 94 12.91 -13.91 7.50
N SER A 95 11.97 -14.30 8.38
CA SER A 95 11.90 -15.67 8.92
C SER A 95 11.42 -16.72 7.89
N LEU A 96 10.62 -16.33 6.91
CA LEU A 96 10.01 -17.24 5.92
C LEU A 96 10.83 -17.41 4.65
N LEU A 97 11.71 -16.47 4.35
CA LEU A 97 12.50 -16.49 3.11
C LEU A 97 13.76 -17.36 3.20
N GLY A 98 14.14 -17.76 4.43
CA GLY A 98 15.30 -18.63 4.71
C GLY A 98 16.60 -17.86 4.90
N SER A 99 17.60 -18.53 5.49
CA SER A 99 18.91 -18.00 5.93
C SER A 99 19.87 -17.59 4.80
N GLY A 100 19.41 -17.04 3.72
CA GLY A 100 20.24 -16.56 2.60
C GLY A 100 19.70 -15.29 1.96
N VAL A 101 18.54 -14.82 2.39
CA VAL A 101 17.93 -13.61 1.85
C VAL A 101 18.28 -12.43 2.74
N SER A 102 19.27 -11.65 2.33
CA SER A 102 19.61 -10.41 3.02
C SER A 102 18.59 -9.33 2.68
N GLU A 103 17.84 -8.88 3.68
CA GLU A 103 16.97 -7.70 3.58
C GLU A 103 17.69 -6.39 3.95
N ALA A 104 18.99 -6.48 4.26
CA ALA A 104 19.78 -5.33 4.69
C ALA A 104 19.83 -4.21 3.63
N THR A 105 19.77 -4.57 2.34
CA THR A 105 19.91 -3.64 1.21
C THR A 105 18.58 -3.22 0.56
N GLY A 106 17.44 -3.74 1.04
CA GLY A 106 16.12 -3.43 0.47
C GLY A 106 15.26 -4.66 0.17
N ILE A 107 14.23 -4.47 -0.66
CA ILE A 107 13.35 -5.55 -1.13
C ILE A 107 14.09 -6.36 -2.19
N SER A 108 14.35 -7.63 -1.90
CA SER A 108 15.16 -8.49 -2.73
C SER A 108 14.41 -9.11 -3.92
N VAL A 109 15.16 -9.59 -4.91
CA VAL A 109 14.58 -10.32 -6.05
C VAL A 109 13.94 -11.64 -5.62
N GLU A 110 14.45 -12.28 -4.57
CA GLU A 110 13.87 -13.50 -3.99
C GLU A 110 12.49 -13.26 -3.41
N GLN A 111 12.28 -12.14 -2.72
CA GLN A 111 10.95 -11.72 -2.25
C GLN A 111 9.98 -11.57 -3.43
N ILE A 112 10.41 -10.88 -4.49
CA ILE A 112 9.58 -10.71 -5.69
C ILE A 112 9.26 -12.07 -6.33
N ARG A 113 10.24 -12.96 -6.49
CA ARG A 113 10.02 -14.29 -7.06
C ARG A 113 9.05 -15.13 -6.24
N LYS A 114 9.26 -15.19 -4.92
CA LYS A 114 8.45 -16.03 -4.03
C LYS A 114 7.05 -15.50 -3.77
N LEU A 115 6.89 -14.20 -3.65
CA LEU A 115 5.62 -13.59 -3.20
C LEU A 115 4.79 -13.02 -4.35
N VAL A 116 5.43 -12.57 -5.43
CA VAL A 116 4.76 -11.96 -6.57
C VAL A 116 4.72 -12.90 -7.77
N LEU A 117 5.89 -13.28 -8.31
CA LEU A 117 5.93 -14.03 -9.58
C LEU A 117 5.33 -15.42 -9.48
N SER A 118 5.42 -16.06 -8.31
CA SER A 118 4.77 -17.35 -8.04
C SER A 118 3.24 -17.28 -8.05
N ARG A 119 2.65 -16.09 -7.91
CA ARG A 119 1.21 -15.86 -7.77
C ARG A 119 0.62 -15.05 -8.92
N ALA A 120 1.37 -14.08 -9.45
CA ALA A 120 0.88 -13.11 -10.42
C ALA A 120 0.41 -13.73 -11.75
N GLY A 121 0.83 -14.95 -12.07
CA GLY A 121 0.37 -15.71 -13.25
C GLY A 121 -0.91 -16.51 -13.02
N TYR A 122 -1.42 -16.56 -11.81
CA TYR A 122 -2.60 -17.35 -11.45
C TYR A 122 -3.80 -16.44 -11.16
N ARG A 123 -5.00 -17.03 -11.19
CA ARG A 123 -6.21 -16.36 -10.74
C ARG A 123 -6.16 -16.12 -9.23
N ALA A 124 -6.86 -15.08 -8.77
CA ALA A 124 -7.06 -14.85 -7.35
C ALA A 124 -7.67 -16.11 -6.69
N HIS A 125 -7.25 -16.42 -5.47
CA HIS A 125 -7.67 -17.60 -4.72
C HIS A 125 -9.18 -17.56 -4.42
N GLU A 126 -9.70 -16.41 -4.04
CA GLU A 126 -11.13 -16.18 -3.79
C GLU A 126 -11.87 -15.60 -5.01
N GLY A 127 -11.21 -15.49 -6.15
CA GLY A 127 -11.81 -15.21 -7.46
C GLY A 127 -12.20 -13.76 -7.75
N ARG A 128 -11.95 -12.81 -6.83
CA ARG A 128 -12.33 -11.40 -7.01
C ARG A 128 -11.22 -10.56 -7.62
N GLY A 129 -10.04 -10.54 -7.05
CA GLY A 129 -8.87 -9.82 -7.53
C GLY A 129 -7.65 -10.15 -6.69
N LEU A 130 -6.49 -10.09 -7.30
CA LEU A 130 -5.19 -10.26 -6.64
C LEU A 130 -4.50 -8.91 -6.54
N VAL A 131 -4.13 -8.50 -5.33
CA VAL A 131 -3.58 -7.17 -5.06
C VAL A 131 -2.22 -7.29 -4.41
N PHE A 132 -1.22 -6.71 -5.04
CA PHE A 132 0.14 -6.59 -4.50
C PHE A 132 0.38 -5.16 -4.02
N ILE A 133 0.60 -4.97 -2.72
CA ILE A 133 0.97 -3.69 -2.12
C ILE A 133 2.45 -3.74 -1.80
N VAL A 134 3.25 -2.86 -2.38
CA VAL A 134 4.69 -2.77 -2.13
C VAL A 134 4.98 -1.51 -1.32
N ARG A 135 5.28 -1.69 -0.03
CA ARG A 135 5.75 -0.61 0.86
C ARG A 135 7.13 -0.14 0.41
N ASN A 136 7.35 1.17 0.47
CA ASN A 136 8.65 1.76 0.15
C ASN A 136 9.26 1.17 -1.14
N ALA A 137 8.50 1.22 -2.24
CA ALA A 137 8.92 0.63 -3.52
C ALA A 137 10.25 1.20 -4.04
N ASP A 138 10.66 2.36 -3.54
CA ASP A 138 11.99 2.95 -3.78
C ASP A 138 13.15 2.19 -3.07
N GLU A 139 12.83 1.19 -2.24
CA GLU A 139 13.77 0.24 -1.65
C GLU A 139 13.90 -1.08 -2.45
N LEU A 140 13.20 -1.21 -3.58
CA LEU A 140 13.41 -2.33 -4.49
C LEU A 140 14.85 -2.32 -4.99
N THR A 141 15.55 -3.45 -4.85
CA THR A 141 16.84 -3.61 -5.54
C THR A 141 16.63 -3.56 -7.05
N GLN A 142 17.66 -3.18 -7.81
CA GLN A 142 17.56 -3.10 -9.27
C GLN A 142 17.11 -4.45 -9.88
N GLN A 143 17.58 -5.56 -9.32
CA GLN A 143 17.20 -6.91 -9.75
C GLN A 143 15.72 -7.20 -9.44
N ALA A 144 15.23 -6.80 -8.26
CA ALA A 144 13.84 -6.94 -7.84
C ALA A 144 12.91 -6.12 -8.76
N ALA A 145 13.27 -4.86 -9.01
CA ALA A 145 12.52 -3.98 -9.90
C ALA A 145 12.44 -4.54 -11.33
N ASN A 146 13.57 -5.01 -11.88
CA ASN A 146 13.61 -5.62 -13.20
C ASN A 146 12.76 -6.91 -13.28
N ALA A 147 12.74 -7.72 -12.22
CA ALA A 147 11.92 -8.93 -12.18
C ALA A 147 10.40 -8.62 -12.24
N LEU A 148 9.97 -7.45 -11.76
CA LEU A 148 8.57 -7.02 -11.81
C LEU A 148 8.12 -6.53 -13.20
N LEU A 149 9.04 -6.10 -14.07
CA LEU A 149 8.69 -5.38 -15.31
C LEU A 149 7.71 -6.15 -16.19
N LYS A 150 7.96 -7.44 -16.43
CA LYS A 150 7.07 -8.25 -17.27
C LYS A 150 5.65 -8.34 -16.69
N THR A 151 5.54 -8.49 -15.39
CA THR A 151 4.23 -8.59 -14.71
C THR A 151 3.52 -7.24 -14.64
N LEU A 152 4.29 -6.14 -14.61
CA LEU A 152 3.72 -4.78 -14.70
C LEU A 152 3.29 -4.42 -16.14
N GLU A 153 3.89 -5.03 -17.16
CA GLU A 153 3.48 -4.84 -18.57
C GLU A 153 2.23 -5.65 -18.91
N GLU A 154 2.23 -6.92 -18.53
CA GLU A 154 1.22 -7.90 -18.91
C GLU A 154 0.73 -8.64 -17.64
N PRO A 155 -0.03 -7.97 -16.75
CA PRO A 155 -0.57 -8.63 -15.58
C PRO A 155 -1.65 -9.64 -15.97
N ALA A 156 -1.78 -10.71 -15.20
CA ALA A 156 -2.93 -11.60 -15.34
C ALA A 156 -4.24 -10.84 -15.02
N ASP A 157 -5.35 -11.38 -15.53
CA ASP A 157 -6.67 -10.78 -15.32
C ASP A 157 -6.93 -10.51 -13.83
N ARG A 158 -7.45 -9.31 -13.53
CA ARG A 158 -7.75 -8.83 -12.17
C ARG A 158 -6.57 -8.81 -11.20
N THR A 159 -5.36 -8.74 -11.71
CA THR A 159 -4.15 -8.53 -10.90
C THR A 159 -3.80 -7.05 -10.85
N HIS A 160 -3.64 -6.52 -9.63
CA HIS A 160 -3.37 -5.12 -9.40
C HIS A 160 -2.12 -4.92 -8.54
N PHE A 161 -1.36 -3.87 -8.87
CA PHE A 161 -0.17 -3.46 -8.14
C PHE A 161 -0.35 -2.06 -7.55
N VAL A 162 0.06 -1.88 -6.30
CA VAL A 162 0.11 -0.57 -5.63
C VAL A 162 1.50 -0.37 -5.05
N LEU A 163 2.29 0.46 -5.70
CA LEU A 163 3.65 0.79 -5.27
C LEU A 163 3.61 2.07 -4.42
N LEU A 164 3.99 1.98 -3.14
CA LEU A 164 4.03 3.14 -2.26
C LEU A 164 5.45 3.71 -2.23
N THR A 165 5.61 5.00 -2.44
CA THR A 165 6.93 5.63 -2.38
C THR A 165 6.87 7.07 -1.87
N SER A 166 7.87 7.46 -1.08
CA SER A 166 8.15 8.85 -0.73
C SER A 166 9.23 9.48 -1.63
N ARG A 167 9.93 8.67 -2.42
CA ARG A 167 11.07 9.07 -3.26
C ARG A 167 10.90 8.54 -4.69
N PRO A 168 9.90 9.03 -5.45
CA PRO A 168 9.55 8.49 -6.77
C PRO A 168 10.70 8.54 -7.78
N ARG A 169 11.66 9.47 -7.60
CA ARG A 169 12.84 9.57 -8.45
C ARG A 169 13.86 8.44 -8.24
N ARG A 170 13.77 7.67 -7.14
CA ARG A 170 14.61 6.49 -6.89
C ARG A 170 14.09 5.23 -7.57
N LEU A 171 12.82 5.20 -7.96
CA LEU A 171 12.29 4.12 -8.77
C LEU A 171 12.90 4.16 -10.17
N LEU A 172 13.17 2.98 -10.73
CA LEU A 172 13.61 2.87 -12.11
C LEU A 172 12.58 3.51 -13.05
N ASP A 173 13.06 4.20 -14.09
CA ASP A 173 12.19 4.82 -15.10
C ASP A 173 11.31 3.79 -15.79
N THR A 174 11.82 2.58 -15.98
CA THR A 174 11.08 1.44 -16.53
C THR A 174 9.88 1.01 -15.65
N VAL A 175 9.96 1.10 -14.32
CA VAL A 175 8.84 0.87 -13.41
C VAL A 175 7.88 2.07 -13.43
N ARG A 176 8.45 3.28 -13.43
CA ARG A 176 7.64 4.52 -13.45
C ARG A 176 6.78 4.64 -14.69
N SER A 177 7.29 4.26 -15.85
CA SER A 177 6.57 4.34 -17.14
C SER A 177 5.39 3.37 -17.23
N ARG A 178 5.36 2.30 -16.40
CA ARG A 178 4.32 1.27 -16.36
C ARG A 178 3.32 1.41 -15.22
N THR A 179 3.47 2.47 -14.42
CA THR A 179 2.63 2.72 -13.25
C THR A 179 1.97 4.08 -13.31
N LEU A 180 0.68 4.15 -13.00
CA LEU A 180 -0.06 5.40 -12.95
C LEU A 180 0.16 6.09 -11.60
N ALA A 181 0.65 7.32 -11.61
CA ALA A 181 0.91 8.07 -10.38
C ALA A 181 -0.37 8.61 -9.77
N VAL A 182 -0.55 8.39 -8.47
CA VAL A 182 -1.53 9.06 -7.61
C VAL A 182 -0.75 9.80 -6.53
N ARG A 183 -0.94 11.13 -6.46
CA ARG A 183 -0.17 11.99 -5.56
C ARG A 183 -0.92 12.24 -4.27
N PHE A 184 -0.20 12.12 -3.17
CA PHE A 184 -0.64 12.43 -1.81
C PHE A 184 0.12 13.65 -1.31
N ALA A 185 -0.62 14.68 -0.93
CA ALA A 185 -0.04 15.91 -0.40
C ALA A 185 0.33 15.77 1.09
N PRO A 186 1.24 16.61 1.63
CA PRO A 186 1.37 16.76 3.07
C PRO A 186 0.02 17.11 3.70
N LEU A 187 -0.25 16.59 4.88
CA LEU A 187 -1.46 16.92 5.64
C LEU A 187 -1.37 18.36 6.19
N SER A 188 -2.50 19.05 6.28
CA SER A 188 -2.53 20.32 6.99
C SER A 188 -2.37 20.09 8.50
N ASP A 189 -1.85 21.11 9.22
CA ASP A 189 -1.72 21.05 10.69
C ASP A 189 -3.06 20.77 11.37
N ALA A 190 -4.16 21.29 10.82
CA ALA A 190 -5.51 21.02 11.33
C ALA A 190 -5.87 19.53 11.27
N ILE A 191 -5.49 18.83 10.20
CA ILE A 191 -5.73 17.38 10.07
C ILE A 191 -4.77 16.59 10.96
N VAL A 192 -3.51 17.02 11.07
CA VAL A 192 -2.55 16.39 11.99
C VAL A 192 -3.04 16.52 13.43
N ASN A 193 -3.52 17.70 13.83
CA ASN A 193 -4.12 17.93 15.15
C ASN A 193 -5.32 17.01 15.40
N GLN A 194 -6.25 16.91 14.44
CA GLN A 194 -7.39 15.99 14.52
C GLN A 194 -6.95 14.53 14.76
N LEU A 195 -5.88 14.10 14.11
CA LEU A 195 -5.35 12.75 14.26
C LEU A 195 -4.68 12.52 15.62
N LEU A 196 -3.97 13.53 16.13
CA LEU A 196 -3.36 13.52 17.47
C LEU A 196 -4.44 13.49 18.57
N GLU A 197 -5.43 14.38 18.47
CA GLU A 197 -6.57 14.44 19.40
C GLU A 197 -7.34 13.12 19.46
N ALA A 198 -7.57 12.48 18.31
CA ALA A 198 -8.24 11.17 18.25
C ALA A 198 -7.48 10.07 19.00
N ARG A 199 -6.19 10.26 19.28
CA ARG A 199 -5.33 9.35 20.07
C ARG A 199 -5.07 9.87 21.49
N GLY A 200 -5.61 11.03 21.86
CA GLY A 200 -5.36 11.66 23.16
C GLY A 200 -3.94 12.23 23.32
N LEU A 201 -3.27 12.52 22.19
CA LEU A 201 -1.90 13.03 22.15
C LEU A 201 -1.87 14.56 22.09
N ALA A 202 -0.73 15.16 22.50
CA ALA A 202 -0.49 16.59 22.45
C ALA A 202 -0.45 17.09 20.99
N THR A 203 -1.05 18.27 20.73
CA THR A 203 -1.22 18.81 19.38
C THR A 203 -0.19 19.87 19.00
N ASP A 204 0.62 20.35 19.94
CA ASP A 204 1.65 21.37 19.75
C ASP A 204 2.78 20.95 18.80
N VAL A 205 2.92 19.64 18.56
CA VAL A 205 3.92 19.07 17.65
C VAL A 205 3.49 19.09 16.17
N ALA A 206 2.23 19.39 15.84
CA ALA A 206 1.71 19.32 14.47
C ALA A 206 2.51 20.17 13.46
N PRO A 207 2.92 21.42 13.77
CA PRO A 207 3.72 22.21 12.83
C PRO A 207 5.12 21.60 12.58
N LEU A 208 5.67 20.86 13.55
CA LEU A 208 6.96 20.21 13.44
C LEU A 208 6.92 18.94 12.61
N ALA A 209 5.74 18.37 12.45
CA ALA A 209 5.53 17.13 11.71
C ALA A 209 5.50 17.32 10.17
N HIS A 210 5.54 18.56 9.69
CA HIS A 210 5.57 18.89 8.25
C HIS A 210 4.51 18.14 7.43
N GLY A 211 3.33 17.94 8.00
CA GLY A 211 2.21 17.24 7.36
C GLY A 211 2.33 15.71 7.33
N SER A 212 3.19 15.12 8.16
CA SER A 212 3.30 13.68 8.36
C SER A 212 2.63 13.27 9.67
N ALA A 213 1.56 12.48 9.59
CA ALA A 213 0.95 11.92 10.79
C ALA A 213 1.88 10.95 11.55
N GLU A 214 2.71 10.20 10.82
CA GLU A 214 3.70 9.28 11.39
C GLU A 214 4.70 10.04 12.27
N LEU A 215 5.31 11.10 11.71
CA LEU A 215 6.25 11.95 12.46
C LEU A 215 5.55 12.67 13.63
N ALA A 216 4.29 13.09 13.45
CA ALA A 216 3.54 13.71 14.53
C ALA A 216 3.33 12.75 15.71
N PHE A 217 3.02 11.49 15.45
CA PHE A 217 2.87 10.49 16.49
C PHE A 217 4.19 10.20 17.20
N GLU A 218 5.29 10.07 16.47
CA GLU A 218 6.63 9.88 17.04
C GLU A 218 7.07 11.06 17.92
N LEU A 219 6.73 12.30 17.51
CA LEU A 219 7.07 13.50 18.29
C LEU A 219 6.20 13.65 19.55
N ALA A 220 4.93 13.24 19.48
CA ALA A 220 3.98 13.36 20.58
C ALA A 220 4.11 12.22 21.61
N ASP A 221 4.59 11.05 21.20
CA ASP A 221 4.82 9.88 22.05
C ASP A 221 6.10 9.14 21.60
N PRO A 222 7.28 9.62 22.06
CA PRO A 222 8.57 9.04 21.66
C PRO A 222 8.82 7.61 22.20
N GLU A 223 7.99 7.14 23.14
CA GLU A 223 8.12 5.82 23.77
C GLU A 223 7.13 4.78 23.21
N ALA A 224 6.30 5.13 22.20
CA ALA A 224 5.25 4.29 21.64
C ALA A 224 5.74 3.22 20.62
#